data_36c827f6afa7c612da0b0a7a04d1f31a
#
_entry.id   36c827f6afa7c612da0b0a7a04d1f31a
#
_cell.length_a   1.000
_cell.length_b   1.000
_cell.length_c   1.000
_cell.angle_alpha   90.00
_cell.angle_beta   90.00
_cell.angle_gamma   90.00
#
_symmetry.space_group_name_H-M   'P 1'
#
loop_
_entity.id
_entity.type
_entity.pdbx_description
1 polymer ?
#
loop_
_entity_poly.entity_id
_entity_poly.type
_entity_poly.pdbx_seq_one_letter_code
_entity_poly.pdbx_strand_id
1 'polypeptide(L)'
;TAPTHVCSMRSRCISRTTIDATDPRKNAAIGRLKENSAGGPDGIPPIFLKIVRSQLATPLAFLYQLFFDSSFVPPIWLQAHVTPIFKKGDSSSSCNYRPISLTCSVCKIMETVIKDQMVVFLATRGLLSKAQHAFIRRHSTVTNLLECVHDWSMSLHNHIPQDVIYFDFSRAFDAVVHSKLLTKVKSFGFGGKLLEWIGSFLRHRSQRVVVEKMFSNWVKVVSGVPQGSVLGPILFLLYIDDVTLIYPGRVTFKLFADDLKVYNSVESSADSNDLQQTLFELQNWCHTWQLHVNLSKTYVLHLGVKNRRENYYFDGTILTVVDSTRDLGVEVDVDLSFDQHISNIVSKASSRVGTLFRGFISRKPILLRKAFVTYIRPILEYASNIWSPYLLKHVNLIEKVQRNFTKRIPSLSNLAYAERLAVLNLETLECRRLKSDLIVYFKILNNHTPWPADQCFSVQNHERSTRRTVNRPTMLLAQPMCKTSRFQNEFFQRCVGAWNSLPNDVVDSPSVSCFKHKLETVDLSNYLSYRF
;
A
#
# COMPACT_ATOMS: atom_id res chain seq x y z
N THR A 1 -18.10 -14.19 26.63
CA THR A 1 -17.43 -13.11 27.35
C THR A 1 -16.18 -12.75 26.56
N ALA A 2 -16.15 -11.54 25.96
CA ALA A 2 -15.00 -11.04 25.22
C ALA A 2 -13.75 -11.00 26.12
N PRO A 3 -12.55 -11.30 25.59
CA PRO A 3 -11.34 -11.25 26.39
C PRO A 3 -11.11 -9.83 26.89
N THR A 4 -11.17 -9.65 28.20
CA THR A 4 -11.11 -8.38 28.95
C THR A 4 -9.71 -7.78 29.02
N HIS A 5 -8.68 -8.39 28.45
CA HIS A 5 -7.29 -7.95 28.58
C HIS A 5 -6.87 -6.74 27.72
N VAL A 6 -7.65 -6.33 26.73
CA VAL A 6 -7.32 -5.16 25.88
C VAL A 6 -7.83 -3.83 26.48
N CYS A 7 -8.68 -3.89 27.50
CA CYS A 7 -9.41 -2.73 28.01
C CYS A 7 -8.67 -1.87 29.05
N SER A 8 -7.57 -2.34 29.67
CA SER A 8 -7.00 -1.68 30.85
C SER A 8 -5.97 -0.57 30.58
N MET A 9 -5.46 -0.42 29.35
CA MET A 9 -4.43 0.59 29.01
C MET A 9 -4.91 1.79 28.16
N ARG A 10 -6.19 1.85 27.78
CA ARG A 10 -6.68 2.84 26.80
C ARG A 10 -7.67 3.87 27.33
N SER A 11 -7.73 4.08 28.65
CA SER A 11 -8.74 4.97 29.24
C SER A 11 -8.36 6.44 29.28
N ARG A 12 -8.70 7.18 28.22
CA ARG A 12 -9.13 8.59 28.24
C ARG A 12 -10.02 8.86 27.02
N CYS A 13 -11.34 8.83 27.22
CA CYS A 13 -12.33 9.16 26.18
C CYS A 13 -12.12 10.56 25.61
N ILE A 14 -12.19 10.69 24.26
CA ILE A 14 -12.52 11.99 23.65
C ILE A 14 -14.02 12.22 23.85
N SER A 15 -14.38 12.95 24.90
CA SER A 15 -15.76 13.38 25.12
C SER A 15 -16.14 14.67 24.39
N ARG A 16 -15.19 15.37 23.78
CA ARG A 16 -15.41 16.63 23.05
C ARG A 16 -14.59 16.68 21.75
N THR A 17 -15.12 16.10 20.69
CA THR A 17 -14.70 16.48 19.33
C THR A 17 -15.65 17.58 18.87
N THR A 18 -15.29 18.84 19.08
CA THR A 18 -15.99 19.97 18.47
C THR A 18 -15.56 20.03 17.00
N ILE A 19 -16.49 19.96 16.08
CA ILE A 19 -16.22 20.32 14.69
C ILE A 19 -16.22 21.85 14.67
N ASP A 20 -15.04 22.46 14.79
CA ASP A 20 -14.92 23.92 14.76
C ASP A 20 -15.38 24.47 13.40
N ALA A 21 -16.41 25.31 13.43
CA ALA A 21 -16.99 25.92 12.23
C ALA A 21 -16.01 26.84 11.47
N THR A 22 -14.98 27.35 12.12
CA THR A 22 -13.97 28.26 11.53
C THR A 22 -12.73 27.55 11.02
N ASP A 23 -12.63 26.22 11.15
CA ASP A 23 -11.44 25.45 10.82
C ASP A 23 -11.07 25.54 9.33
N PRO A 24 -9.90 26.08 8.98
CA PRO A 24 -9.40 26.18 7.59
C PRO A 24 -9.28 24.81 6.89
N ARG A 25 -9.26 23.69 7.66
CA ARG A 25 -9.26 22.32 7.12
C ARG A 25 -10.49 21.98 6.27
N LYS A 26 -11.60 22.71 6.42
CA LYS A 26 -12.84 22.50 5.65
C LYS A 26 -12.69 22.93 4.20
N ASN A 27 -12.10 24.10 3.97
CA ASN A 27 -11.72 24.54 2.64
C ASN A 27 -10.75 23.55 1.97
N ALA A 28 -9.81 23.00 2.74
CA ALA A 28 -8.91 21.96 2.28
C ALA A 28 -9.65 20.64 1.98
N ALA A 29 -10.68 20.27 2.73
CA ALA A 29 -11.46 19.06 2.49
C ALA A 29 -12.24 19.14 1.16
N ILE A 30 -12.87 20.28 0.87
CA ILE A 30 -13.53 20.51 -0.43
C ILE A 30 -12.50 20.46 -1.57
N GLY A 31 -11.33 21.07 -1.37
CA GLY A 31 -10.23 21.07 -2.35
C GLY A 31 -9.71 19.67 -2.71
N ARG A 32 -9.80 18.69 -1.79
CA ARG A 32 -9.36 17.30 -2.01
C ARG A 32 -10.33 16.46 -2.85
N LEU A 33 -11.56 16.92 -3.10
CA LEU A 33 -12.48 16.20 -3.95
C LEU A 33 -11.87 16.00 -5.35
N LYS A 34 -12.07 14.83 -5.94
CA LYS A 34 -11.63 14.55 -7.32
C LYS A 34 -12.65 15.15 -8.29
N GLU A 35 -12.23 16.10 -9.11
CA GLU A 35 -13.10 16.85 -10.05
C GLU A 35 -13.90 15.94 -10.98
N ASN A 36 -13.23 14.95 -11.56
CA ASN A 36 -13.78 14.04 -12.56
C ASN A 36 -14.47 12.81 -11.95
N SER A 37 -14.79 12.81 -10.64
CA SER A 37 -15.56 11.72 -10.06
C SER A 37 -17.05 11.94 -10.24
N ALA A 38 -17.79 10.84 -10.41
CA ALA A 38 -19.24 10.89 -10.48
C ALA A 38 -19.85 11.40 -9.17
N GLY A 39 -20.97 12.13 -9.27
CA GLY A 39 -21.79 12.53 -8.12
C GLY A 39 -22.46 11.32 -7.47
N GLY A 40 -22.93 11.52 -6.25
CA GLY A 40 -23.73 10.52 -5.53
C GLY A 40 -25.21 10.55 -5.93
N PRO A 41 -26.10 9.93 -5.13
CA PRO A 41 -27.54 9.93 -5.32
C PRO A 41 -28.18 11.32 -5.36
N ASP A 42 -27.52 12.32 -4.74
CA ASP A 42 -27.91 13.73 -4.74
C ASP A 42 -27.67 14.44 -6.09
N GLY A 43 -26.98 13.80 -7.01
CA GLY A 43 -26.66 14.37 -8.32
C GLY A 43 -25.64 15.53 -8.28
N ILE A 44 -25.09 15.89 -7.14
CA ILE A 44 -24.16 17.03 -7.00
C ILE A 44 -22.74 16.60 -7.41
N PRO A 45 -22.19 17.11 -8.52
CA PRO A 45 -20.86 16.75 -8.98
C PRO A 45 -19.79 17.44 -8.12
N PRO A 46 -18.67 16.76 -7.82
CA PRO A 46 -17.57 17.31 -7.02
C PRO A 46 -16.98 18.62 -7.59
N ILE A 47 -16.92 18.76 -8.91
CA ILE A 47 -16.43 19.96 -9.57
C ILE A 47 -17.24 21.20 -9.18
N PHE A 48 -18.57 21.09 -9.08
CA PHE A 48 -19.44 22.19 -8.65
C PHE A 48 -19.05 22.66 -7.24
N LEU A 49 -18.92 21.71 -6.29
CA LEU A 49 -18.52 22.03 -4.90
C LEU A 49 -17.15 22.71 -4.83
N LYS A 50 -16.22 22.35 -5.72
CA LYS A 50 -14.89 22.98 -5.78
C LYS A 50 -14.93 24.40 -6.32
N ILE A 51 -15.74 24.66 -7.34
CA ILE A 51 -15.88 26.00 -7.93
C ILE A 51 -16.43 26.98 -6.90
N VAL A 52 -17.48 26.58 -6.17
CA VAL A 52 -18.17 27.45 -5.19
C VAL A 52 -17.66 27.27 -3.74
N ARG A 53 -16.46 26.70 -3.57
CA ARG A 53 -15.94 26.30 -2.26
C ARG A 53 -15.87 27.43 -1.23
N SER A 54 -15.52 28.64 -1.65
CA SER A 54 -15.39 29.80 -0.77
C SER A 54 -16.73 30.23 -0.19
N GLN A 55 -17.79 30.12 -0.99
CA GLN A 55 -19.16 30.47 -0.60
C GLN A 55 -19.79 29.37 0.27
N LEU A 56 -19.47 28.09 -0.02
CA LEU A 56 -20.05 26.95 0.67
C LEU A 56 -19.38 26.60 2.01
N ALA A 57 -18.14 27.01 2.22
CA ALA A 57 -17.36 26.55 3.38
C ALA A 57 -18.06 26.89 4.73
N THR A 58 -18.55 28.10 4.90
CA THR A 58 -19.22 28.55 6.13
C THR A 58 -20.60 27.92 6.33
N PRO A 59 -21.51 27.93 5.35
CA PRO A 59 -22.81 27.24 5.48
C PRO A 59 -22.67 25.74 5.76
N LEU A 60 -21.78 25.05 5.04
CA LEU A 60 -21.54 23.63 5.27
C LEU A 60 -20.95 23.36 6.66
N ALA A 61 -20.09 24.23 7.14
CA ALA A 61 -19.53 24.11 8.48
C ALA A 61 -20.62 24.14 9.54
N PHE A 62 -21.54 25.09 9.44
CA PHE A 62 -22.68 25.21 10.36
C PHE A 62 -23.57 23.95 10.30
N LEU A 63 -23.93 23.50 9.09
CA LEU A 63 -24.75 22.29 8.91
C LEU A 63 -24.06 21.04 9.46
N TYR A 64 -22.75 20.88 9.23
CA TYR A 64 -22.00 19.73 9.73
C TYR A 64 -21.93 19.73 11.26
N GLN A 65 -21.77 20.91 11.90
CA GLN A 65 -21.81 21.01 13.34
C GLN A 65 -23.19 20.59 13.89
N LEU A 66 -24.26 21.09 13.28
CA LEU A 66 -25.64 20.75 13.67
C LEU A 66 -25.90 19.24 13.53
N PHE A 67 -25.50 18.64 12.39
CA PHE A 67 -25.65 17.19 12.15
C PHE A 67 -24.79 16.34 13.09
N PHE A 68 -23.61 16.84 13.46
CA PHE A 68 -22.74 16.16 14.41
C PHE A 68 -23.33 16.19 15.84
N ASP A 69 -23.76 17.36 16.30
CA ASP A 69 -24.29 17.56 17.65
C ASP A 69 -25.62 16.81 17.87
N SER A 70 -26.46 16.73 16.84
CA SER A 70 -27.70 15.96 16.85
C SER A 70 -27.50 14.47 16.51
N SER A 71 -26.28 14.05 16.16
CA SER A 71 -25.98 12.70 15.67
C SER A 71 -26.84 12.30 14.45
N PHE A 72 -27.29 13.29 13.67
CA PHE A 72 -28.15 13.12 12.51
C PHE A 72 -27.34 12.95 11.23
N VAL A 73 -27.77 12.03 10.37
CA VAL A 73 -27.25 11.87 9.02
C VAL A 73 -28.43 12.01 8.04
N PRO A 74 -28.39 12.98 7.11
CA PRO A 74 -29.45 13.15 6.13
C PRO A 74 -29.76 11.86 5.36
N PRO A 75 -31.04 11.49 5.14
CA PRO A 75 -31.39 10.22 4.49
C PRO A 75 -30.75 10.01 3.13
N ILE A 76 -30.58 11.08 2.32
CA ILE A 76 -29.93 11.00 1.01
C ILE A 76 -28.43 10.60 1.13
N TRP A 77 -27.76 10.91 2.25
CA TRP A 77 -26.36 10.52 2.49
C TRP A 77 -26.21 9.06 2.88
N LEU A 78 -27.29 8.42 3.32
CA LEU A 78 -27.35 6.99 3.64
C LEU A 78 -27.59 6.13 2.38
N GLN A 79 -27.86 6.77 1.23
CA GLN A 79 -28.02 6.10 -0.05
C GLN A 79 -26.71 6.00 -0.81
N ALA A 80 -26.58 4.94 -1.63
CA ALA A 80 -25.43 4.77 -2.53
C ALA A 80 -25.84 4.19 -3.88
N HIS A 81 -25.21 4.68 -4.93
CA HIS A 81 -25.23 4.05 -6.24
C HIS A 81 -24.01 3.14 -6.36
N VAL A 82 -24.24 1.84 -6.58
CA VAL A 82 -23.16 0.87 -6.71
C VAL A 82 -22.81 0.67 -8.18
N THR A 83 -21.57 1.00 -8.55
CA THR A 83 -21.02 0.72 -9.87
C THR A 83 -20.18 -0.56 -9.80
N PRO A 84 -20.53 -1.61 -10.57
CA PRO A 84 -19.74 -2.82 -10.62
C PRO A 84 -18.49 -2.62 -11.47
N ILE A 85 -17.30 -2.79 -10.87
CA ILE A 85 -16.01 -2.72 -11.55
C ILE A 85 -15.47 -4.12 -11.76
N PHE A 86 -15.32 -4.54 -13.01
CA PHE A 86 -14.80 -5.85 -13.36
C PHE A 86 -13.37 -6.07 -12.82
N LYS A 87 -13.14 -7.21 -12.17
CA LYS A 87 -11.83 -7.60 -11.63
C LYS A 87 -11.05 -8.50 -12.59
N LYS A 88 -11.57 -9.67 -12.84
CA LYS A 88 -10.99 -10.75 -13.67
C LYS A 88 -11.98 -11.93 -13.75
N GLY A 89 -11.71 -12.87 -14.64
CA GLY A 89 -12.51 -14.09 -14.78
C GLY A 89 -13.63 -13.91 -15.80
N ASP A 90 -14.71 -14.67 -15.64
CA ASP A 90 -15.87 -14.57 -16.50
C ASP A 90 -16.67 -13.30 -16.20
N SER A 91 -16.90 -12.48 -17.21
CA SER A 91 -17.64 -11.22 -17.11
C SER A 91 -19.15 -11.41 -16.89
N SER A 92 -19.69 -12.60 -17.11
CA SER A 92 -21.08 -12.93 -16.83
C SER A 92 -21.35 -13.17 -15.33
N SER A 93 -20.30 -13.47 -14.54
CA SER A 93 -20.42 -13.74 -13.11
C SER A 93 -20.31 -12.47 -12.27
N SER A 94 -21.35 -12.14 -11.50
CA SER A 94 -21.37 -10.98 -10.59
C SER A 94 -20.29 -11.02 -9.51
N CYS A 95 -19.81 -12.20 -9.12
CA CYS A 95 -18.73 -12.39 -8.15
C CYS A 95 -17.38 -11.83 -8.64
N ASN A 96 -17.23 -11.64 -9.95
CA ASN A 96 -16.03 -11.10 -10.58
C ASN A 96 -15.99 -9.58 -10.65
N TYR A 97 -16.93 -8.90 -9.99
CA TYR A 97 -16.99 -7.45 -9.92
C TYR A 97 -16.73 -6.92 -8.49
N ARG A 98 -16.12 -5.73 -8.40
CA ARG A 98 -16.04 -4.96 -7.15
C ARG A 98 -17.21 -3.98 -7.10
N PRO A 99 -18.03 -3.99 -6.02
CA PRO A 99 -19.12 -3.04 -5.84
C PRO A 99 -18.57 -1.71 -5.31
N ILE A 100 -18.37 -0.72 -6.18
CA ILE A 100 -17.92 0.61 -5.77
C ILE A 100 -19.12 1.48 -5.47
N SER A 101 -19.28 1.90 -4.22
CA SER A 101 -20.37 2.76 -3.76
C SER A 101 -20.08 4.23 -4.06
N LEU A 102 -20.92 4.85 -4.90
CA LEU A 102 -20.93 6.28 -5.13
C LEU A 102 -21.87 6.92 -4.09
N THR A 103 -21.28 7.54 -3.07
CA THR A 103 -21.97 8.28 -2.01
C THR A 103 -21.95 9.78 -2.29
N CYS A 104 -22.83 10.55 -1.64
CA CYS A 104 -22.95 11.99 -1.81
C CYS A 104 -21.64 12.72 -1.54
N SER A 105 -21.26 13.63 -2.43
CA SER A 105 -20.00 14.37 -2.32
C SER A 105 -19.97 15.30 -1.10
N VAL A 106 -21.10 15.85 -0.72
CA VAL A 106 -21.25 16.69 0.48
C VAL A 106 -21.01 15.85 1.75
N CYS A 107 -21.50 14.61 1.79
CA CYS A 107 -21.21 13.68 2.90
C CYS A 107 -19.71 13.38 3.00
N LYS A 108 -19.02 13.13 1.87
CA LYS A 108 -17.58 12.86 1.83
C LYS A 108 -16.74 14.00 2.42
N ILE A 109 -17.18 15.24 2.31
CA ILE A 109 -16.48 16.38 2.94
C ILE A 109 -16.58 16.26 4.47
N MET A 110 -17.77 15.98 5.02
CA MET A 110 -17.95 15.76 6.47
C MET A 110 -17.15 14.56 6.96
N GLU A 111 -17.23 13.43 6.23
CA GLU A 111 -16.42 12.24 6.51
C GLU A 111 -14.92 12.56 6.54
N THR A 112 -14.44 13.43 5.63
CA THR A 112 -13.02 13.85 5.59
C THR A 112 -12.61 14.60 6.84
N VAL A 113 -13.45 15.54 7.32
CA VAL A 113 -13.18 16.30 8.54
C VAL A 113 -13.12 15.37 9.76
N ILE A 114 -14.07 14.45 9.87
CA ILE A 114 -14.12 13.46 10.97
C ILE A 114 -12.91 12.52 10.90
N LYS A 115 -12.64 11.95 9.73
CA LYS A 115 -11.50 11.04 9.51
C LYS A 115 -10.17 11.71 9.89
N ASP A 116 -9.94 12.96 9.45
CA ASP A 116 -8.68 13.64 9.72
C ASP A 116 -8.44 13.81 11.23
N GLN A 117 -9.48 14.09 12.01
CA GLN A 117 -9.38 14.15 13.47
C GLN A 117 -9.15 12.77 14.10
N MET A 118 -9.85 11.74 13.63
CA MET A 118 -9.63 10.36 14.09
C MET A 118 -8.19 9.90 13.82
N VAL A 119 -7.67 10.15 12.62
CA VAL A 119 -6.29 9.77 12.23
C VAL A 119 -5.25 10.50 13.08
N VAL A 120 -5.43 11.80 13.33
CA VAL A 120 -4.53 12.56 14.23
C VAL A 120 -4.54 11.97 15.63
N PHE A 121 -5.71 11.68 16.18
CA PHE A 121 -5.82 11.07 17.51
C PHE A 121 -5.14 9.70 17.59
N LEU A 122 -5.39 8.82 16.61
CA LEU A 122 -4.78 7.48 16.56
C LEU A 122 -3.25 7.58 16.44
N ALA A 123 -2.77 8.48 15.58
CA ALA A 123 -1.34 8.67 15.34
C ALA A 123 -0.59 9.26 16.54
N THR A 124 -1.15 10.30 17.18
CA THR A 124 -0.52 10.96 18.35
C THR A 124 -0.44 10.05 19.56
N ARG A 125 -1.29 9.04 19.65
CA ARG A 125 -1.32 8.07 20.75
C ARG A 125 -0.73 6.71 20.39
N GLY A 126 -0.28 6.53 19.14
CA GLY A 126 0.30 5.26 18.68
C GLY A 126 -0.66 4.07 18.85
N LEU A 127 -1.97 4.27 18.59
CA LEU A 127 -2.99 3.27 18.89
C LEU A 127 -3.15 2.19 17.83
N LEU A 128 -2.75 2.45 16.59
CA LEU A 128 -2.78 1.46 15.51
C LEU A 128 -1.54 0.57 15.57
N SER A 129 -1.72 -0.69 15.22
CA SER A 129 -0.63 -1.65 15.12
C SER A 129 0.40 -1.20 14.07
N LYS A 130 1.68 -1.34 14.40
CA LYS A 130 2.79 -1.11 13.46
C LYS A 130 2.82 -2.11 12.30
N ALA A 131 2.13 -3.24 12.45
CA ALA A 131 1.99 -4.26 11.40
C ALA A 131 1.10 -3.80 10.24
N GLN A 132 0.23 -2.80 10.44
CA GLN A 132 -0.69 -2.31 9.41
C GLN A 132 -0.05 -1.26 8.52
N HIS A 133 -0.06 -1.49 7.19
CA HIS A 133 0.53 -0.57 6.21
C HIS A 133 -0.48 0.12 5.29
N ALA A 134 -1.75 -0.27 5.32
CA ALA A 134 -2.77 0.37 4.49
C ALA A 134 -3.38 1.60 5.18
N PHE A 135 -3.72 2.63 4.40
CA PHE A 135 -4.43 3.85 4.82
C PHE A 135 -3.75 4.66 5.94
N ILE A 136 -2.51 4.36 6.26
CA ILE A 136 -1.69 5.05 7.27
C ILE A 136 -0.65 5.93 6.56
N ARG A 137 -0.44 7.13 7.09
CA ARG A 137 0.56 8.07 6.55
C ARG A 137 1.96 7.45 6.64
N ARG A 138 2.80 7.65 5.62
CA ARG A 138 4.17 7.12 5.48
C ARG A 138 4.25 5.61 5.24
N HIS A 139 3.13 4.90 5.19
CA HIS A 139 3.05 3.48 4.87
C HIS A 139 2.58 3.27 3.42
N SER A 140 2.92 2.15 2.82
CA SER A 140 2.57 1.78 1.45
C SER A 140 2.73 0.27 1.23
N THR A 141 2.32 -0.23 0.07
CA THR A 141 2.63 -1.62 -0.35
C THR A 141 4.13 -1.88 -0.37
N VAL A 142 4.94 -0.90 -0.81
CA VAL A 142 6.40 -1.02 -0.83
C VAL A 142 6.97 -1.13 0.59
N THR A 143 6.49 -0.34 1.56
CA THR A 143 6.99 -0.45 2.94
C THR A 143 6.63 -1.79 3.57
N ASN A 144 5.42 -2.31 3.34
CA ASN A 144 5.03 -3.63 3.84
C ASN A 144 5.93 -4.74 3.26
N LEU A 145 6.10 -4.73 1.91
CA LEU A 145 6.90 -5.76 1.23
C LEU A 145 8.38 -5.67 1.59
N LEU A 146 8.96 -4.45 1.70
CA LEU A 146 10.37 -4.29 2.07
C LEU A 146 10.65 -4.88 3.44
N GLU A 147 9.78 -4.64 4.41
CA GLU A 147 9.93 -5.18 5.76
C GLU A 147 9.88 -6.71 5.75
N CYS A 148 8.89 -7.29 5.06
CA CYS A 148 8.78 -8.74 4.97
C CYS A 148 9.99 -9.37 4.26
N VAL A 149 10.35 -8.85 3.07
CA VAL A 149 11.45 -9.41 2.28
C VAL A 149 12.79 -9.23 2.98
N HIS A 150 12.97 -8.14 3.73
CA HIS A 150 14.15 -7.94 4.57
C HIS A 150 14.25 -8.99 5.67
N ASP A 151 13.18 -9.20 6.46
CA ASP A 151 13.12 -10.21 7.53
C ASP A 151 13.44 -11.60 6.96
N TRP A 152 12.79 -11.97 5.85
CA TRP A 152 13.00 -13.27 5.20
C TRP A 152 14.43 -13.42 4.64
N SER A 153 14.95 -12.39 3.97
CA SER A 153 16.30 -12.40 3.41
C SER A 153 17.38 -12.50 4.50
N MET A 154 17.17 -11.80 5.62
CA MET A 154 18.06 -11.87 6.80
C MET A 154 18.06 -13.27 7.40
N SER A 155 16.90 -13.88 7.56
CA SER A 155 16.79 -15.26 8.09
C SER A 155 17.45 -16.26 7.14
N LEU A 156 17.17 -16.19 5.85
CA LEU A 156 17.81 -17.06 4.85
C LEU A 156 19.33 -16.86 4.76
N HIS A 157 19.83 -15.63 4.95
CA HIS A 157 21.25 -15.32 5.04
C HIS A 157 21.93 -16.04 6.23
N ASN A 158 21.20 -16.19 7.31
CA ASN A 158 21.64 -16.93 8.51
C ASN A 158 21.30 -18.43 8.46
N HIS A 159 20.82 -18.93 7.31
CA HIS A 159 20.39 -20.32 7.10
C HIS A 159 19.20 -20.74 7.96
N ILE A 160 18.40 -19.79 8.42
CA ILE A 160 17.17 -19.99 9.20
C ILE A 160 15.99 -20.05 8.24
N PRO A 161 15.28 -21.19 8.12
CA PRO A 161 14.10 -21.28 7.29
C PRO A 161 12.93 -20.50 7.88
N GLN A 162 12.00 -20.09 7.01
CA GLN A 162 10.81 -19.33 7.38
C GLN A 162 9.57 -19.98 6.82
N ASP A 163 8.48 -19.98 7.57
CA ASP A 163 7.16 -20.31 7.06
C ASP A 163 6.29 -19.06 7.03
N VAL A 164 5.68 -18.80 5.88
CA VAL A 164 4.83 -17.64 5.64
C VAL A 164 3.44 -18.12 5.23
N ILE A 165 2.42 -17.66 5.95
CA ILE A 165 1.03 -17.98 5.65
C ILE A 165 0.29 -16.72 5.22
N TYR A 166 -0.29 -16.75 4.04
CA TYR A 166 -1.07 -15.68 3.44
C TYR A 166 -2.55 -15.96 3.60
N PHE A 167 -3.31 -14.98 4.07
CA PHE A 167 -4.75 -15.07 4.27
C PHE A 167 -5.50 -14.09 3.37
N ASP A 168 -6.58 -14.56 2.76
CA ASP A 168 -7.57 -13.76 2.03
C ASP A 168 -8.91 -13.81 2.79
N PHE A 169 -9.41 -12.67 3.25
CA PHE A 169 -10.71 -12.61 3.87
C PHE A 169 -11.83 -12.48 2.83
N SER A 170 -12.88 -13.27 3.00
CA SER A 170 -14.05 -13.24 2.13
C SER A 170 -14.84 -11.96 2.31
N ARG A 171 -14.85 -11.07 1.30
CA ARG A 171 -15.62 -9.80 1.31
C ARG A 171 -15.43 -8.99 2.59
N ALA A 172 -14.19 -8.84 3.06
CA ALA A 172 -13.85 -8.29 4.37
C ALA A 172 -14.58 -6.97 4.70
N PHE A 173 -14.57 -6.00 3.77
CA PHE A 173 -15.25 -4.73 3.94
C PHE A 173 -16.78 -4.84 4.06
N ASP A 174 -17.39 -5.80 3.36
CA ASP A 174 -18.84 -5.99 3.32
C ASP A 174 -19.35 -6.85 4.50
N ALA A 175 -18.43 -7.64 5.11
CA ALA A 175 -18.75 -8.54 6.23
C ALA A 175 -18.72 -7.86 7.61
N VAL A 176 -18.24 -6.63 7.72
CA VAL A 176 -18.11 -5.91 9.01
C VAL A 176 -19.45 -5.79 9.71
N VAL A 177 -19.58 -6.36 10.90
CA VAL A 177 -20.80 -6.28 11.74
C VAL A 177 -20.82 -4.95 12.48
N HIS A 178 -21.83 -4.11 12.24
CA HIS A 178 -21.90 -2.74 12.73
C HIS A 178 -21.82 -2.64 14.26
N SER A 179 -22.52 -3.50 15.01
CA SER A 179 -22.49 -3.51 16.49
C SER A 179 -21.10 -3.83 17.03
N LYS A 180 -20.41 -4.82 16.43
CA LYS A 180 -19.04 -5.19 16.78
C LYS A 180 -18.05 -4.09 16.42
N LEU A 181 -18.21 -3.44 15.25
CA LEU A 181 -17.41 -2.29 14.85
C LEU A 181 -17.53 -1.15 15.87
N LEU A 182 -18.74 -0.79 16.30
CA LEU A 182 -18.95 0.27 17.28
C LEU A 182 -18.30 -0.07 18.63
N THR A 183 -18.32 -1.33 19.05
CA THR A 183 -17.58 -1.80 20.24
C THR A 183 -16.09 -1.57 20.09
N LYS A 184 -15.49 -1.92 18.94
CA LYS A 184 -14.06 -1.66 18.67
C LYS A 184 -13.75 -0.18 18.59
N VAL A 185 -14.55 0.62 17.90
CA VAL A 185 -14.38 2.08 17.86
C VAL A 185 -14.37 2.68 19.27
N LYS A 186 -15.26 2.21 20.14
CA LYS A 186 -15.29 2.62 21.55
C LYS A 186 -14.02 2.20 22.31
N SER A 187 -13.49 1.00 22.08
CA SER A 187 -12.25 0.52 22.73
C SER A 187 -11.00 1.32 22.35
N PHE A 188 -10.99 1.95 21.18
CA PHE A 188 -9.93 2.90 20.80
C PHE A 188 -10.04 4.26 21.49
N GLY A 189 -11.08 4.49 22.32
CA GLY A 189 -11.30 5.73 23.06
C GLY A 189 -12.20 6.73 22.34
N PHE A 190 -12.85 6.34 21.24
CA PHE A 190 -13.86 7.18 20.57
C PHE A 190 -15.22 6.99 21.25
N GLY A 191 -15.81 8.08 21.73
CA GLY A 191 -17.08 8.04 22.46
C GLY A 191 -17.96 9.25 22.18
N GLY A 192 -19.07 9.39 22.98
CA GLY A 192 -19.97 10.53 22.90
C GLY A 192 -20.57 10.72 21.50
N LYS A 193 -20.71 11.98 21.08
CA LYS A 193 -21.33 12.35 19.80
C LYS A 193 -20.67 11.73 18.57
N LEU A 194 -19.35 11.50 18.61
CA LEU A 194 -18.65 10.86 17.49
C LEU A 194 -19.11 9.41 17.30
N LEU A 195 -19.18 8.64 18.37
CA LEU A 195 -19.63 7.23 18.31
C LEU A 195 -21.10 7.14 17.89
N GLU A 196 -21.96 8.03 18.41
CA GLU A 196 -23.36 8.12 18.02
C GLU A 196 -23.51 8.45 16.53
N TRP A 197 -22.77 9.44 16.04
CA TRP A 197 -22.80 9.85 14.64
C TRP A 197 -22.29 8.74 13.70
N ILE A 198 -21.19 8.04 14.06
CA ILE A 198 -20.71 6.88 13.32
C ILE A 198 -21.79 5.78 13.29
N GLY A 199 -22.48 5.57 14.41
CA GLY A 199 -23.62 4.65 14.48
C GLY A 199 -24.74 5.01 13.52
N SER A 200 -25.12 6.30 13.45
CA SER A 200 -26.11 6.82 12.51
C SER A 200 -25.65 6.74 11.06
N PHE A 201 -24.36 6.97 10.79
CA PHE A 201 -23.77 6.85 9.46
C PHE A 201 -23.80 5.42 8.93
N LEU A 202 -23.68 4.40 9.78
CA LEU A 202 -23.68 2.99 9.39
C LEU A 202 -25.08 2.40 9.24
N ARG A 203 -26.06 2.88 10.04
CA ARG A 203 -27.43 2.33 10.10
C ARG A 203 -28.31 2.90 8.99
N HIS A 204 -29.37 2.16 8.68
CA HIS A 204 -30.43 2.56 7.75
C HIS A 204 -29.94 2.90 6.34
N ARG A 205 -28.77 2.40 5.97
CA ARG A 205 -28.23 2.59 4.61
C ARG A 205 -29.01 1.76 3.61
N SER A 206 -29.12 2.31 2.39
CA SER A 206 -29.65 1.60 1.23
C SER A 206 -28.75 1.81 0.01
N GLN A 207 -28.77 0.83 -0.89
CA GLN A 207 -27.99 0.89 -2.11
C GLN A 207 -28.78 0.32 -3.29
N ARG A 208 -28.42 0.74 -4.49
CA ARG A 208 -28.88 0.16 -5.74
C ARG A 208 -27.75 0.07 -6.76
N VAL A 209 -27.76 -0.94 -7.60
CA VAL A 209 -26.77 -1.08 -8.66
C VAL A 209 -27.13 -0.19 -9.83
N VAL A 210 -26.11 0.41 -10.46
CA VAL A 210 -26.25 1.27 -11.62
C VAL A 210 -25.33 0.77 -12.73
N VAL A 211 -25.92 0.39 -13.88
CA VAL A 211 -25.22 -0.03 -15.10
C VAL A 211 -25.85 0.71 -16.28
N GLU A 212 -25.04 1.43 -17.06
CA GLU A 212 -25.50 2.13 -18.28
C GLU A 212 -26.77 3.00 -18.09
N LYS A 213 -26.86 3.69 -16.95
CA LYS A 213 -28.02 4.51 -16.53
C LYS A 213 -29.26 3.72 -16.09
N MET A 214 -29.22 2.39 -16.11
CA MET A 214 -30.27 1.55 -15.55
C MET A 214 -30.05 1.33 -14.06
N PHE A 215 -31.14 1.27 -13.29
CA PHE A 215 -31.11 1.15 -11.84
C PHE A 215 -31.80 -0.13 -11.40
N SER A 216 -31.17 -0.85 -10.47
CA SER A 216 -31.88 -1.89 -9.73
C SER A 216 -32.81 -1.29 -8.67
N ASN A 217 -33.64 -2.13 -8.05
CA ASN A 217 -34.37 -1.74 -6.85
C ASN A 217 -33.41 -1.38 -5.69
N TRP A 218 -33.90 -0.55 -4.77
CA TRP A 218 -33.20 -0.23 -3.54
C TRP A 218 -33.19 -1.44 -2.60
N VAL A 219 -31.99 -1.75 -2.05
CA VAL A 219 -31.78 -2.83 -1.08
C VAL A 219 -31.17 -2.24 0.18
N LYS A 220 -31.62 -2.70 1.35
CA LYS A 220 -31.04 -2.31 2.64
C LYS A 220 -29.63 -2.89 2.81
N VAL A 221 -28.72 -2.10 3.38
CA VAL A 221 -27.37 -2.53 3.77
C VAL A 221 -27.37 -2.86 5.25
N VAL A 222 -27.16 -4.14 5.59
CA VAL A 222 -27.25 -4.65 6.97
C VAL A 222 -25.88 -4.86 7.62
N SER A 223 -24.82 -4.88 6.82
CA SER A 223 -23.44 -5.07 7.26
C SER A 223 -22.47 -4.32 6.34
N GLY A 224 -21.22 -4.27 6.74
CA GLY A 224 -20.13 -3.69 5.94
C GLY A 224 -19.93 -2.21 6.15
N VAL A 225 -18.76 -1.76 5.69
CA VAL A 225 -18.42 -0.33 5.55
C VAL A 225 -18.45 0.04 4.07
N PRO A 226 -19.04 1.18 3.67
CA PRO A 226 -19.25 1.48 2.25
C PRO A 226 -17.92 1.57 1.48
N GLN A 227 -17.73 0.70 0.49
CA GLN A 227 -16.56 0.72 -0.41
C GLN A 227 -16.65 1.94 -1.34
N GLY A 228 -16.03 3.06 -0.97
CA GLY A 228 -16.07 4.33 -1.69
C GLY A 228 -16.43 5.52 -0.80
N SER A 229 -16.74 5.29 0.47
CA SER A 229 -16.77 6.32 1.52
C SER A 229 -15.36 6.71 1.96
N VAL A 230 -15.25 7.85 2.63
CA VAL A 230 -13.96 8.35 3.17
C VAL A 230 -13.67 7.71 4.54
N LEU A 231 -14.70 7.42 5.34
CA LEU A 231 -14.56 6.79 6.65
C LEU A 231 -14.41 5.27 6.59
N GLY A 232 -14.97 4.60 5.56
CA GLY A 232 -14.92 3.14 5.44
C GLY A 232 -13.55 2.53 5.69
N PRO A 233 -12.49 3.00 5.05
CA PRO A 233 -11.14 2.47 5.25
C PRO A 233 -10.65 2.54 6.70
N ILE A 234 -10.80 3.68 7.38
CA ILE A 234 -10.33 3.82 8.77
C ILE A 234 -11.18 2.99 9.74
N LEU A 235 -12.49 2.90 9.51
CA LEU A 235 -13.37 2.05 10.31
C LEU A 235 -13.01 0.56 10.16
N PHE A 236 -12.66 0.13 8.95
CA PHE A 236 -12.17 -1.21 8.72
C PHE A 236 -10.83 -1.46 9.42
N LEU A 237 -9.88 -0.51 9.38
CA LEU A 237 -8.63 -0.64 10.14
C LEU A 237 -8.89 -0.83 11.64
N LEU A 238 -9.79 -0.04 12.23
CA LEU A 238 -10.16 -0.21 13.65
C LEU A 238 -10.83 -1.56 13.94
N TYR A 239 -11.47 -2.16 12.93
CA TYR A 239 -12.10 -3.46 13.07
C TYR A 239 -11.10 -4.61 13.10
N ILE A 240 -10.03 -4.55 12.29
CA ILE A 240 -9.07 -5.64 12.14
C ILE A 240 -7.81 -5.50 13.00
N ASP A 241 -7.50 -4.31 13.53
CA ASP A 241 -6.21 -3.97 14.13
C ASP A 241 -5.76 -4.93 15.25
N ASP A 242 -6.68 -5.40 16.08
CA ASP A 242 -6.39 -6.27 17.22
C ASP A 242 -6.06 -7.73 16.83
N VAL A 243 -6.19 -8.10 15.57
CA VAL A 243 -5.74 -9.41 15.08
C VAL A 243 -4.25 -9.63 15.32
N THR A 244 -3.47 -8.56 15.39
CA THR A 244 -2.03 -8.61 15.67
C THR A 244 -1.69 -8.89 17.15
N LEU A 245 -2.68 -8.90 18.03
CA LEU A 245 -2.53 -9.10 19.47
C LEU A 245 -2.96 -10.50 19.94
N ILE A 246 -3.42 -11.34 19.04
CA ILE A 246 -3.96 -12.67 19.39
C ILE A 246 -2.89 -13.62 19.94
N TYR A 247 -1.64 -13.47 19.48
CA TYR A 247 -0.51 -14.27 19.94
C TYR A 247 0.77 -13.42 20.02
N PRO A 248 0.96 -12.65 21.09
CA PRO A 248 2.04 -11.67 21.18
C PRO A 248 3.42 -12.33 21.36
N GLY A 249 4.39 -11.86 20.58
CA GLY A 249 5.81 -12.00 20.87
C GLY A 249 6.57 -13.12 20.17
N ARG A 250 5.91 -14.07 19.47
CA ARG A 250 6.60 -15.20 18.82
C ARG A 250 6.43 -15.27 17.30
N VAL A 251 5.36 -14.69 16.79
CA VAL A 251 4.99 -14.75 15.37
C VAL A 251 4.81 -13.34 14.83
N THR A 252 5.26 -13.09 13.62
CA THR A 252 5.16 -11.77 12.99
C THR A 252 3.90 -11.68 12.15
N PHE A 253 3.13 -10.62 12.39
CA PHE A 253 1.95 -10.25 11.61
C PHE A 253 2.28 -9.08 10.69
N LYS A 254 1.79 -9.10 9.45
CA LYS A 254 1.81 -7.96 8.54
C LYS A 254 0.45 -7.84 7.85
N LEU A 255 -0.03 -6.60 7.78
CA LEU A 255 -1.33 -6.28 7.20
C LEU A 255 -1.21 -5.20 6.13
N PHE A 256 -2.01 -5.35 5.09
CA PHE A 256 -2.32 -4.27 4.16
C PHE A 256 -3.83 -4.26 3.92
N ALA A 257 -4.56 -3.52 4.74
CA ALA A 257 -6.02 -3.58 4.86
C ALA A 257 -6.47 -5.00 5.29
N ASP A 258 -7.14 -5.73 4.41
CA ASP A 258 -7.60 -7.10 4.57
C ASP A 258 -6.57 -8.17 4.15
N ASP A 259 -5.52 -7.80 3.42
CA ASP A 259 -4.44 -8.72 3.12
C ASP A 259 -3.59 -8.95 4.39
N LEU A 260 -3.69 -10.13 4.99
CA LEU A 260 -2.98 -10.56 6.18
C LEU A 260 -1.92 -11.59 5.82
N LYS A 261 -0.72 -11.45 6.36
CA LYS A 261 0.29 -12.51 6.37
C LYS A 261 0.86 -12.67 7.76
N VAL A 262 1.13 -13.94 8.09
CA VAL A 262 1.68 -14.37 9.37
C VAL A 262 2.89 -15.22 9.08
N TYR A 263 4.04 -14.96 9.72
CA TYR A 263 5.25 -15.72 9.49
C TYR A 263 6.11 -15.88 10.74
N ASN A 264 6.90 -16.96 10.75
CA ASN A 264 7.85 -17.25 11.80
C ASN A 264 9.09 -17.96 11.24
N SER A 265 10.22 -17.78 11.91
CA SER A 265 11.39 -18.65 11.74
C SER A 265 11.06 -20.05 12.25
N VAL A 266 11.46 -21.10 11.51
CA VAL A 266 11.11 -22.49 11.84
C VAL A 266 12.36 -23.36 11.96
N GLU A 267 13.17 -23.10 12.99
CA GLU A 267 14.37 -23.89 13.30
C GLU A 267 14.03 -25.22 14.00
N SER A 268 12.98 -25.22 14.80
CA SER A 268 12.52 -26.35 15.59
C SER A 268 11.02 -26.65 15.37
N SER A 269 10.58 -27.82 15.83
CA SER A 269 9.14 -28.15 15.84
C SER A 269 8.34 -27.24 16.79
N ALA A 270 8.99 -26.66 17.81
CA ALA A 270 8.34 -25.70 18.70
C ALA A 270 7.91 -24.44 17.95
N ASP A 271 8.75 -23.97 17.02
CA ASP A 271 8.46 -22.76 16.22
C ASP A 271 7.26 -23.00 15.27
N SER A 272 7.20 -24.19 14.65
CA SER A 272 6.05 -24.57 13.82
C SER A 272 4.78 -24.73 14.67
N ASN A 273 4.88 -25.23 15.90
CA ASN A 273 3.76 -25.32 16.84
C ASN A 273 3.27 -23.92 17.26
N ASP A 274 4.17 -22.95 17.48
CA ASP A 274 3.80 -21.55 17.77
C ASP A 274 3.00 -20.95 16.60
N LEU A 275 3.43 -21.23 15.36
CA LEU A 275 2.68 -20.80 14.18
C LEU A 275 1.33 -21.48 14.09
N GLN A 276 1.25 -22.81 14.31
CA GLN A 276 -0.03 -23.54 14.34
C GLN A 276 -0.96 -23.04 15.46
N GLN A 277 -0.44 -22.74 16.64
CA GLN A 277 -1.23 -22.18 17.74
C GLN A 277 -1.77 -20.77 17.36
N THR A 278 -0.94 -19.99 16.68
CA THR A 278 -1.38 -18.68 16.14
C THR A 278 -2.58 -18.85 15.18
N LEU A 279 -2.57 -19.88 14.33
CA LEU A 279 -3.69 -20.17 13.42
C LEU A 279 -4.96 -20.51 14.19
N PHE A 280 -4.86 -21.27 15.27
CA PHE A 280 -5.99 -21.59 16.12
C PHE A 280 -6.57 -20.32 16.79
N GLU A 281 -5.72 -19.45 17.32
CA GLU A 281 -6.18 -18.18 17.89
C GLU A 281 -6.77 -17.24 16.83
N LEU A 282 -6.21 -17.23 15.62
CA LEU A 282 -6.77 -16.49 14.49
C LEU A 282 -8.16 -17.00 14.10
N GLN A 283 -8.35 -18.32 14.10
CA GLN A 283 -9.66 -18.94 13.85
C GLN A 283 -10.69 -18.48 14.90
N ASN A 284 -10.34 -18.52 16.19
CA ASN A 284 -11.19 -18.04 17.28
C ASN A 284 -11.52 -16.55 17.13
N TRP A 285 -10.53 -15.73 16.72
CA TRP A 285 -10.73 -14.33 16.44
C TRP A 285 -11.69 -14.13 15.25
N CYS A 286 -11.52 -14.88 14.17
CA CYS A 286 -12.41 -14.86 13.01
C CYS A 286 -13.86 -15.18 13.37
N HIS A 287 -14.09 -16.22 14.16
CA HIS A 287 -15.42 -16.59 14.67
C HIS A 287 -16.01 -15.48 15.55
N THR A 288 -15.21 -14.93 16.46
CA THR A 288 -15.64 -13.87 17.36
C THR A 288 -16.05 -12.61 16.61
N TRP A 289 -15.29 -12.20 15.61
CA TRP A 289 -15.54 -10.97 14.84
C TRP A 289 -16.33 -11.20 13.55
N GLN A 290 -16.65 -12.44 13.21
CA GLN A 290 -17.42 -12.81 12.02
C GLN A 290 -16.76 -12.34 10.70
N LEU A 291 -15.44 -12.43 10.65
CA LEU A 291 -14.68 -12.32 9.40
C LEU A 291 -14.27 -13.71 8.93
N HIS A 292 -14.70 -14.10 7.74
CA HIS A 292 -14.45 -15.44 7.21
C HIS A 292 -13.21 -15.46 6.33
N VAL A 293 -12.31 -16.41 6.61
CA VAL A 293 -11.13 -16.69 5.77
C VAL A 293 -11.57 -17.48 4.53
N ASN A 294 -11.02 -17.14 3.40
CA ASN A 294 -11.19 -17.87 2.15
C ASN A 294 -10.06 -18.90 1.99
N LEU A 295 -10.30 -20.13 2.43
CA LEU A 295 -9.30 -21.20 2.41
C LEU A 295 -8.77 -21.51 1.00
N SER A 296 -9.58 -21.34 -0.05
CA SER A 296 -9.12 -21.56 -1.43
C SER A 296 -8.10 -20.53 -1.92
N LYS A 297 -7.89 -19.46 -1.16
CA LYS A 297 -6.91 -18.38 -1.43
C LYS A 297 -5.96 -18.14 -0.24
N THR A 298 -5.92 -19.06 0.69
CA THR A 298 -5.00 -19.07 1.82
C THR A 298 -3.88 -20.05 1.50
N TYR A 299 -2.64 -19.58 1.54
CA TYR A 299 -1.48 -20.36 1.08
C TYR A 299 -0.36 -20.35 2.08
N VAL A 300 0.41 -21.43 2.11
CA VAL A 300 1.66 -21.57 2.86
C VAL A 300 2.83 -21.51 1.90
N LEU A 301 3.82 -20.67 2.20
CA LEU A 301 5.07 -20.55 1.47
C LEU A 301 6.23 -20.91 2.41
N HIS A 302 6.94 -21.99 2.10
CA HIS A 302 8.09 -22.46 2.86
C HIS A 302 9.39 -21.90 2.27
N LEU A 303 10.03 -20.98 2.98
CA LEU A 303 11.28 -20.34 2.54
C LEU A 303 12.49 -21.07 3.10
N GLY A 304 13.49 -21.28 2.25
CA GLY A 304 14.78 -21.85 2.63
C GLY A 304 14.93 -23.35 2.37
N VAL A 305 16.13 -23.74 1.91
CA VAL A 305 16.43 -25.11 1.46
C VAL A 305 16.29 -26.17 2.55
N LYS A 306 16.55 -25.78 3.81
CA LYS A 306 16.45 -26.68 4.98
C LYS A 306 15.10 -26.62 5.68
N ASN A 307 14.08 -26.02 5.05
CA ASN A 307 12.75 -25.94 5.62
C ASN A 307 12.15 -27.34 5.76
N ARG A 308 11.55 -27.63 6.92
CA ARG A 308 10.92 -28.92 7.26
C ARG A 308 9.64 -29.19 6.48
N ARG A 309 9.02 -28.09 5.93
CA ARG A 309 7.76 -28.13 5.18
C ARG A 309 6.61 -28.76 5.97
N GLU A 310 6.44 -28.33 7.23
CA GLU A 310 5.37 -28.81 8.10
C GLU A 310 3.99 -28.43 7.55
N ASN A 311 3.02 -29.29 7.79
CA ASN A 311 1.63 -29.04 7.40
C ASN A 311 0.96 -28.14 8.43
N TYR A 312 0.25 -27.12 7.97
CA TYR A 312 -0.56 -26.24 8.80
C TYR A 312 -2.04 -26.45 8.54
N TYR A 313 -2.84 -26.31 9.61
CA TYR A 313 -4.28 -26.54 9.59
C TYR A 313 -5.04 -25.29 10.01
N PHE A 314 -6.11 -24.99 9.32
CA PHE A 314 -7.04 -23.93 9.68
C PHE A 314 -8.48 -24.46 9.52
N ASP A 315 -9.28 -24.36 10.56
CA ASP A 315 -10.65 -24.90 10.62
C ASP A 315 -10.73 -26.39 10.17
N GLY A 316 -9.82 -27.22 10.70
CA GLY A 316 -9.72 -28.64 10.37
C GLY A 316 -9.25 -28.97 8.94
N THR A 317 -8.98 -27.96 8.11
CA THR A 317 -8.53 -28.12 6.72
C THR A 317 -7.04 -27.86 6.62
N ILE A 318 -6.31 -28.73 5.91
CA ILE A 318 -4.90 -28.52 5.60
C ILE A 318 -4.75 -27.33 4.62
N LEU A 319 -3.83 -26.42 4.92
CA LEU A 319 -3.57 -25.28 4.07
C LEU A 319 -2.75 -25.67 2.83
N THR A 320 -3.06 -25.07 1.70
CA THR A 320 -2.38 -25.35 0.43
C THR A 320 -0.96 -24.78 0.44
N VAL A 321 0.04 -25.64 0.23
CA VAL A 321 1.44 -25.25 0.06
C VAL A 321 1.66 -24.82 -1.40
N VAL A 322 2.39 -23.71 -1.59
CA VAL A 322 2.73 -23.17 -2.91
C VAL A 322 4.22 -22.83 -2.98
N ASP A 323 4.80 -22.91 -4.19
CA ASP A 323 6.19 -22.51 -4.42
C ASP A 323 6.34 -21.01 -4.76
N SER A 324 5.25 -20.35 -5.10
CA SER A 324 5.18 -18.89 -5.29
C SER A 324 3.78 -18.38 -5.03
N THR A 325 3.68 -17.13 -4.61
CA THR A 325 2.40 -16.44 -4.42
C THR A 325 2.51 -14.96 -4.74
N ARG A 326 1.37 -14.35 -5.09
CA ARG A 326 1.31 -12.93 -5.40
C ARG A 326 1.00 -12.12 -4.14
N ASP A 327 1.98 -11.38 -3.64
CA ASP A 327 1.90 -10.51 -2.48
C ASP A 327 1.89 -9.03 -2.91
N LEU A 328 0.81 -8.31 -2.63
CA LEU A 328 0.63 -6.87 -2.96
C LEU A 328 1.08 -6.49 -4.38
N GLY A 329 0.88 -7.39 -5.33
CA GLY A 329 1.20 -7.17 -6.73
C GLY A 329 2.57 -7.66 -7.20
N VAL A 330 3.45 -8.09 -6.29
CA VAL A 330 4.74 -8.74 -6.56
C VAL A 330 4.58 -10.25 -6.39
N GLU A 331 5.16 -11.04 -7.28
CA GLU A 331 5.21 -12.51 -7.15
C GLU A 331 6.45 -12.89 -6.36
N VAL A 332 6.23 -13.52 -5.21
CA VAL A 332 7.26 -13.94 -4.27
C VAL A 332 7.39 -15.45 -4.35
N ASP A 333 8.59 -15.95 -4.57
CA ASP A 333 8.92 -17.38 -4.64
C ASP A 333 9.70 -17.85 -3.42
N VAL A 334 9.78 -19.17 -3.22
CA VAL A 334 10.45 -19.83 -2.08
C VAL A 334 11.95 -19.45 -1.96
N ASP A 335 12.54 -18.99 -3.04
CA ASP A 335 13.95 -18.61 -3.10
C ASP A 335 14.18 -17.10 -3.03
N LEU A 336 13.15 -16.28 -3.03
CA LEU A 336 13.20 -14.82 -3.17
C LEU A 336 14.01 -14.39 -4.42
N SER A 337 13.89 -15.15 -5.51
CA SER A 337 14.61 -14.90 -6.77
C SER A 337 13.95 -13.85 -7.63
N PHE A 338 12.62 -13.74 -7.54
CA PHE A 338 11.75 -12.89 -8.36
C PHE A 338 11.82 -13.16 -9.87
N ASP A 339 12.41 -14.29 -10.30
CA ASP A 339 12.58 -14.64 -11.71
C ASP A 339 11.23 -14.69 -12.43
N GLN A 340 10.24 -15.36 -11.83
CA GLN A 340 8.90 -15.45 -12.37
C GLN A 340 8.20 -14.09 -12.43
N HIS A 341 8.37 -13.26 -11.38
CA HIS A 341 7.84 -11.90 -11.36
C HIS A 341 8.36 -11.07 -12.53
N ILE A 342 9.68 -11.08 -12.74
CA ILE A 342 10.35 -10.35 -13.82
C ILE A 342 9.84 -10.82 -15.18
N SER A 343 9.75 -12.14 -15.39
CA SER A 343 9.23 -12.72 -16.62
C SER A 343 7.79 -12.29 -16.90
N ASN A 344 6.94 -12.30 -15.89
CA ASN A 344 5.53 -11.92 -15.98
C ASN A 344 5.35 -10.43 -16.30
N ILE A 345 6.09 -9.51 -15.64
CA ILE A 345 5.98 -8.08 -15.93
C ILE A 345 6.52 -7.73 -17.32
N VAL A 346 7.60 -8.38 -17.76
CA VAL A 346 8.16 -8.20 -19.12
C VAL A 346 7.18 -8.68 -20.19
N SER A 347 6.58 -9.85 -20.02
CA SER A 347 5.56 -10.39 -20.92
C SER A 347 4.35 -9.44 -21.01
N LYS A 348 3.84 -9.00 -19.87
CA LYS A 348 2.71 -8.05 -19.78
C LYS A 348 3.03 -6.71 -20.43
N ALA A 349 4.23 -6.17 -20.18
CA ALA A 349 4.66 -4.91 -20.78
C ALA A 349 4.85 -5.04 -22.30
N SER A 350 5.44 -6.14 -22.78
CA SER A 350 5.61 -6.42 -24.21
C SER A 350 4.28 -6.56 -24.94
N SER A 351 3.31 -7.25 -24.35
CA SER A 351 1.94 -7.34 -24.86
C SER A 351 1.30 -5.95 -24.96
N ARG A 352 1.49 -5.12 -23.93
CA ARG A 352 0.97 -3.74 -23.90
C ARG A 352 1.63 -2.86 -24.97
N VAL A 353 2.93 -3.05 -25.24
CA VAL A 353 3.63 -2.40 -26.37
C VAL A 353 2.95 -2.77 -27.68
N GLY A 354 2.67 -4.05 -27.91
CA GLY A 354 1.94 -4.51 -29.09
C GLY A 354 0.57 -3.86 -29.26
N THR A 355 -0.22 -3.82 -28.19
CA THR A 355 -1.55 -3.16 -28.17
C THR A 355 -1.46 -1.66 -28.47
N LEU A 356 -0.46 -0.98 -27.89
CA LEU A 356 -0.24 0.45 -28.11
C LEU A 356 0.04 0.74 -29.58
N PHE A 357 0.92 -0.02 -30.22
CA PHE A 357 1.25 0.18 -31.63
C PHE A 357 0.11 -0.23 -32.58
N ARG A 358 -0.82 -1.09 -32.17
CA ARG A 358 -2.03 -1.38 -32.95
C ARG A 358 -3.08 -0.28 -32.80
N GLY A 359 -3.26 0.27 -31.58
CA GLY A 359 -4.31 1.25 -31.31
C GLY A 359 -3.96 2.70 -31.66
N PHE A 360 -2.66 3.07 -31.63
CA PHE A 360 -2.25 4.43 -31.95
C PHE A 360 -1.95 4.57 -33.43
N ILE A 361 -2.70 5.40 -34.14
CA ILE A 361 -2.47 5.75 -35.56
C ILE A 361 -1.24 6.65 -35.68
N SER A 362 -1.13 7.65 -34.80
CA SER A 362 0.02 8.59 -34.80
C SER A 362 1.30 7.92 -34.36
N ARG A 363 2.38 8.15 -35.13
CA ARG A 363 3.74 7.65 -34.85
C ARG A 363 4.70 8.75 -34.36
N LYS A 364 4.16 9.91 -33.96
CA LYS A 364 4.98 11.03 -33.47
C LYS A 364 5.73 10.60 -32.19
N PRO A 365 7.07 10.81 -32.10
CA PRO A 365 7.89 10.35 -30.96
C PRO A 365 7.40 10.85 -29.60
N ILE A 366 7.01 12.12 -29.51
CA ILE A 366 6.54 12.75 -28.27
C ILE A 366 5.25 12.10 -27.74
N LEU A 367 4.31 11.74 -28.64
CA LEU A 367 3.07 11.06 -28.26
C LEU A 367 3.33 9.64 -27.78
N LEU A 368 4.17 8.89 -28.54
CA LEU A 368 4.52 7.51 -28.18
C LEU A 368 5.33 7.46 -26.91
N ARG A 369 6.27 8.41 -26.68
CA ARG A 369 6.96 8.57 -25.39
C ARG A 369 5.97 8.74 -24.25
N LYS A 370 4.99 9.67 -24.39
CA LYS A 370 3.97 9.89 -23.36
C LYS A 370 3.16 8.61 -23.10
N ALA A 371 2.78 7.89 -24.15
CA ALA A 371 2.06 6.62 -24.02
C ALA A 371 2.90 5.54 -23.31
N PHE A 372 4.20 5.42 -23.63
CA PHE A 372 5.11 4.51 -22.95
C PHE A 372 5.20 4.81 -21.45
N VAL A 373 5.45 6.06 -21.13
CA VAL A 373 5.59 6.53 -19.74
C VAL A 373 4.32 6.31 -18.93
N THR A 374 3.15 6.45 -19.55
CA THR A 374 1.85 6.32 -18.87
C THR A 374 1.37 4.88 -18.75
N TYR A 375 1.54 4.05 -19.80
CA TYR A 375 0.85 2.75 -19.88
C TYR A 375 1.77 1.53 -19.80
N ILE A 376 3.08 1.69 -20.06
CA ILE A 376 4.03 0.57 -20.13
C ILE A 376 5.03 0.63 -18.97
N ARG A 377 5.71 1.75 -18.81
CA ARG A 377 6.76 1.93 -17.81
C ARG A 377 6.30 1.62 -16.37
N PRO A 378 5.09 1.98 -15.91
CA PRO A 378 4.64 1.63 -14.56
C PRO A 378 4.56 0.12 -14.29
N ILE A 379 4.37 -0.71 -15.33
CA ILE A 379 4.38 -2.17 -15.21
C ILE A 379 5.78 -2.68 -14.86
N LEU A 380 6.82 -2.03 -15.41
CA LEU A 380 8.23 -2.39 -15.27
C LEU A 380 8.92 -1.76 -14.04
N GLU A 381 8.23 -0.82 -13.36
CA GLU A 381 8.82 -0.07 -12.23
C GLU A 381 8.06 -0.27 -10.92
N TYR A 382 6.82 -0.84 -10.95
CA TYR A 382 6.03 -1.03 -9.73
C TYR A 382 6.79 -1.86 -8.70
N ALA A 383 6.94 -1.33 -7.49
CA ALA A 383 7.61 -1.96 -6.37
C ALA A 383 9.04 -2.47 -6.67
N SER A 384 9.76 -1.84 -7.63
CA SER A 384 11.11 -2.27 -8.03
C SER A 384 12.12 -2.29 -6.89
N ASN A 385 11.88 -1.55 -5.82
CA ASN A 385 12.68 -1.59 -4.59
C ASN A 385 12.75 -2.99 -3.97
N ILE A 386 11.75 -3.85 -4.22
CA ILE A 386 11.66 -5.21 -3.68
C ILE A 386 12.47 -6.18 -4.53
N TRP A 387 12.23 -6.16 -5.85
CA TRP A 387 12.65 -7.21 -6.79
C TRP A 387 13.73 -6.77 -7.79
N SER A 388 14.33 -5.57 -7.63
CA SER A 388 15.33 -5.07 -8.60
C SER A 388 16.41 -6.11 -8.85
N PRO A 389 16.57 -6.60 -10.11
CA PRO A 389 17.48 -7.68 -10.41
C PRO A 389 18.95 -7.22 -10.39
N TYR A 390 19.81 -8.09 -9.91
CA TYR A 390 21.27 -7.94 -9.99
C TYR A 390 21.90 -8.80 -11.09
N LEU A 391 21.17 -9.82 -11.58
CA LEU A 391 21.66 -10.67 -12.68
C LEU A 391 21.47 -9.94 -14.01
N LEU A 392 22.55 -9.82 -14.78
CA LEU A 392 22.57 -9.11 -16.06
C LEU A 392 21.54 -9.65 -17.06
N LYS A 393 21.23 -10.96 -17.02
CA LYS A 393 20.17 -11.58 -17.85
C LYS A 393 18.81 -10.90 -17.63
N HIS A 394 18.45 -10.59 -16.38
CA HIS A 394 17.17 -9.98 -16.03
C HIS A 394 17.18 -8.46 -16.27
N VAL A 395 18.29 -7.79 -15.98
CA VAL A 395 18.48 -6.38 -16.33
C VAL A 395 18.25 -6.18 -17.82
N ASN A 396 18.91 -7.00 -18.66
CA ASN A 396 18.77 -6.98 -20.12
C ASN A 396 17.35 -7.33 -20.59
N LEU A 397 16.69 -8.28 -19.92
CA LEU A 397 15.33 -8.71 -20.26
C LEU A 397 14.32 -7.56 -20.09
N ILE A 398 14.43 -6.83 -18.99
CA ILE A 398 13.58 -5.66 -18.71
C ILE A 398 13.89 -4.52 -19.69
N GLU A 399 15.18 -4.22 -19.91
CA GLU A 399 15.63 -3.15 -20.80
C GLU A 399 15.25 -3.42 -22.25
N LYS A 400 15.20 -4.70 -22.68
CA LYS A 400 14.77 -5.12 -24.01
C LYS A 400 13.37 -4.60 -24.36
N VAL A 401 12.48 -4.45 -23.40
CA VAL A 401 11.13 -3.90 -23.65
C VAL A 401 11.21 -2.45 -24.11
N GLN A 402 11.99 -1.61 -23.43
CA GLN A 402 12.19 -0.21 -23.80
C GLN A 402 12.98 -0.08 -25.11
N ARG A 403 14.01 -0.90 -25.28
CA ARG A 403 14.80 -0.95 -26.52
C ARG A 403 13.93 -1.30 -27.72
N ASN A 404 13.09 -2.32 -27.62
CA ASN A 404 12.18 -2.74 -28.67
C ASN A 404 11.09 -1.68 -28.93
N PHE A 405 10.55 -1.05 -27.88
CA PHE A 405 9.58 0.02 -28.01
C PHE A 405 10.17 1.20 -28.80
N THR A 406 11.33 1.70 -28.40
CA THR A 406 11.97 2.88 -29.03
C THR A 406 12.38 2.60 -30.47
N LYS A 407 12.83 1.36 -30.80
CA LYS A 407 13.19 0.94 -32.17
C LYS A 407 11.99 0.92 -33.13
N ARG A 408 10.78 0.72 -32.62
CA ARG A 408 9.53 0.69 -33.43
C ARG A 408 9.00 2.09 -33.77
N ILE A 409 9.62 3.16 -33.28
CA ILE A 409 9.31 4.53 -33.67
C ILE A 409 10.02 4.82 -34.99
N PRO A 410 9.31 5.02 -36.13
CA PRO A 410 9.92 5.03 -37.47
C PRO A 410 11.06 6.04 -37.61
N SER A 411 10.91 7.26 -37.04
CA SER A 411 11.93 8.31 -37.10
C SER A 411 13.17 8.03 -36.26
N LEU A 412 13.17 6.99 -35.43
CA LEU A 412 14.26 6.66 -34.52
C LEU A 412 14.86 5.26 -34.80
N SER A 413 14.28 4.50 -35.72
CA SER A 413 14.64 3.09 -35.98
C SER A 413 16.11 2.87 -36.32
N ASN A 414 16.76 3.83 -37.00
CA ASN A 414 18.14 3.76 -37.48
C ASN A 414 19.16 4.29 -36.45
N LEU A 415 18.71 4.89 -35.37
CA LEU A 415 19.58 5.41 -34.32
C LEU A 415 20.03 4.31 -33.36
N ALA A 416 21.23 4.46 -32.79
CA ALA A 416 21.68 3.62 -31.67
C ALA A 416 20.75 3.77 -30.47
N TYR A 417 20.75 2.80 -29.55
CA TYR A 417 19.79 2.83 -28.42
C TYR A 417 20.01 4.04 -27.49
N ALA A 418 21.27 4.39 -27.22
CA ALA A 418 21.61 5.58 -26.43
C ALA A 418 21.08 6.85 -27.06
N GLU A 419 21.24 7.00 -28.38
CA GLU A 419 20.73 8.17 -29.14
C GLU A 419 19.20 8.26 -29.08
N ARG A 420 18.51 7.09 -29.21
CA ARG A 420 17.04 7.05 -29.08
C ARG A 420 16.57 7.51 -27.69
N LEU A 421 17.29 7.11 -26.63
CA LEU A 421 16.98 7.54 -25.27
C LEU A 421 17.19 9.06 -25.12
N ALA A 422 18.28 9.61 -25.64
CA ALA A 422 18.56 11.05 -25.61
C ALA A 422 17.47 11.84 -26.34
N VAL A 423 17.10 11.46 -27.58
CA VAL A 423 16.02 12.12 -28.35
C VAL A 423 14.68 12.07 -27.63
N LEU A 424 14.37 10.95 -26.97
CA LEU A 424 13.11 10.75 -26.25
C LEU A 424 13.15 11.33 -24.82
N ASN A 425 14.29 11.84 -24.36
CA ASN A 425 14.51 12.20 -22.96
C ASN A 425 14.04 11.08 -22.02
N LEU A 426 14.61 9.89 -22.23
CA LEU A 426 14.39 8.70 -21.40
C LEU A 426 15.73 8.24 -20.84
N GLU A 427 15.69 7.70 -19.64
CA GLU A 427 16.82 7.01 -19.00
C GLU A 427 16.67 5.50 -19.18
N THR A 428 17.75 4.74 -18.94
CA THR A 428 17.64 3.28 -18.81
C THR A 428 16.74 2.91 -17.65
N LEU A 429 16.03 1.79 -17.77
CA LEU A 429 15.16 1.31 -16.69
C LEU A 429 15.96 0.89 -15.45
N GLU A 430 17.23 0.48 -15.62
CA GLU A 430 18.12 0.20 -14.49
C GLU A 430 18.47 1.47 -13.71
N CYS A 431 18.88 2.55 -14.39
CA CYS A 431 19.15 3.84 -13.75
C CYS A 431 17.92 4.34 -12.96
N ARG A 432 16.75 4.21 -13.52
CA ARG A 432 15.50 4.61 -12.89
C ARG A 432 15.18 3.78 -11.63
N ARG A 433 15.44 2.45 -11.66
CA ARG A 433 15.30 1.62 -10.45
C ARG A 433 16.27 2.04 -9.35
N LEU A 434 17.53 2.29 -9.70
CA LEU A 434 18.53 2.79 -8.75
C LEU A 434 18.11 4.15 -8.15
N LYS A 435 17.64 5.08 -8.98
CA LYS A 435 17.10 6.37 -8.49
C LYS A 435 15.89 6.17 -7.56
N SER A 436 15.00 5.20 -7.88
CA SER A 436 13.88 4.85 -7.01
C SER A 436 14.36 4.34 -5.64
N ASP A 437 15.39 3.51 -5.61
CA ASP A 437 15.99 2.99 -4.38
C ASP A 437 16.58 4.13 -3.54
N LEU A 438 17.38 5.00 -4.15
CA LEU A 438 17.98 6.17 -3.48
C LEU A 438 16.92 7.13 -2.90
N ILE A 439 15.78 7.29 -3.60
CA ILE A 439 14.65 8.08 -3.07
C ILE A 439 14.04 7.43 -1.82
N VAL A 440 13.96 6.10 -1.76
CA VAL A 440 13.46 5.41 -0.56
C VAL A 440 14.51 5.50 0.57
N TYR A 441 15.80 5.38 0.28
CA TYR A 441 16.88 5.65 1.24
C TYR A 441 16.75 7.03 1.86
N PHE A 442 16.64 8.07 1.02
CA PHE A 442 16.41 9.44 1.50
C PHE A 442 15.19 9.55 2.41
N LYS A 443 14.09 8.88 2.05
CA LYS A 443 12.87 8.88 2.88
C LYS A 443 13.07 8.20 4.23
N ILE A 444 13.82 7.09 4.29
CA ILE A 444 14.12 6.38 5.54
C ILE A 444 14.99 7.26 6.43
N LEU A 445 16.11 7.76 5.90
CA LEU A 445 17.07 8.57 6.64
C LEU A 445 16.48 9.89 7.16
N ASN A 446 15.46 10.42 6.48
CA ASN A 446 14.75 11.64 6.89
C ASN A 446 13.40 11.36 7.58
N ASN A 447 13.17 10.17 8.13
CA ASN A 447 11.96 9.80 8.88
C ASN A 447 10.64 10.00 8.10
N HIS A 448 10.68 9.79 6.78
CA HIS A 448 9.49 9.82 5.92
C HIS A 448 8.86 8.43 5.68
N THR A 449 9.37 7.40 6.37
CA THR A 449 8.87 6.02 6.39
C THR A 449 8.51 5.62 7.82
N PRO A 450 7.87 4.46 8.04
CA PRO A 450 7.60 3.97 9.39
C PRO A 450 8.85 3.51 10.13
N TRP A 451 9.94 3.24 9.42
CA TRP A 451 11.15 2.66 10.02
C TRP A 451 12.10 3.74 10.54
N PRO A 452 12.63 3.56 11.76
CA PRO A 452 13.75 4.33 12.24
C PRO A 452 15.01 4.05 11.40
N ALA A 453 15.75 5.09 11.05
CA ALA A 453 16.94 4.96 10.19
C ALA A 453 18.03 4.08 10.82
N ASP A 454 18.20 4.14 12.13
CA ASP A 454 19.15 3.35 12.93
C ASP A 454 18.85 1.85 12.97
N GLN A 455 17.59 1.46 12.73
CA GLN A 455 17.22 0.04 12.58
C GLN A 455 17.50 -0.50 11.17
N CYS A 456 17.53 0.38 10.18
CA CYS A 456 17.72 0.01 8.76
C CYS A 456 19.19 0.09 8.35
N PHE A 457 19.93 1.06 8.89
CA PHE A 457 21.29 1.38 8.47
C PHE A 457 22.21 1.65 9.66
N SER A 458 23.43 1.14 9.59
CA SER A 458 24.51 1.58 10.48
C SER A 458 25.14 2.86 9.91
N VAL A 459 24.97 3.97 10.61
CA VAL A 459 25.57 5.25 10.22
C VAL A 459 27.03 5.29 10.73
N GLN A 460 27.96 5.63 9.85
CA GLN A 460 29.35 5.85 10.24
C GLN A 460 29.49 7.27 10.82
N ASN A 461 29.67 7.38 12.13
CA ASN A 461 30.03 8.64 12.77
C ASN A 461 31.53 8.90 12.57
N HIS A 462 31.88 9.85 11.72
CA HIS A 462 33.25 10.32 11.62
C HIS A 462 33.50 11.42 12.66
N GLU A 463 34.10 11.05 13.80
CA GLU A 463 34.52 12.01 14.83
C GLU A 463 35.70 12.90 14.40
N ARG A 464 36.37 12.61 13.28
CA ARG A 464 37.51 13.40 12.78
C ARG A 464 37.33 13.79 11.31
N SER A 465 37.12 15.07 11.10
CA SER A 465 37.22 15.68 9.77
C SER A 465 38.67 15.69 9.32
N THR A 466 39.03 14.91 8.31
CA THR A 466 40.32 15.00 7.63
C THR A 466 40.14 15.76 6.31
N ARG A 467 41.20 16.33 5.76
CA ARG A 467 41.18 17.05 4.45
C ARG A 467 40.55 16.25 3.31
N ARG A 468 40.49 14.89 3.41
CA ARG A 468 39.86 13.99 2.46
C ARG A 468 38.34 13.84 2.68
N THR A 469 37.79 14.29 3.82
CA THR A 469 36.36 14.13 4.16
C THR A 469 35.51 15.35 3.84
N VAL A 470 36.09 16.45 3.40
CA VAL A 470 35.39 17.74 3.16
C VAL A 470 34.27 17.64 2.08
N ASN A 471 34.34 16.66 1.17
CA ASN A 471 33.35 16.46 0.10
C ASN A 471 32.54 15.16 0.26
N ARG A 472 32.56 14.52 1.44
CA ARG A 472 31.77 13.30 1.67
C ARG A 472 30.39 13.62 2.27
N PRO A 473 29.35 12.82 1.96
CA PRO A 473 28.03 13.02 2.55
C PRO A 473 28.09 13.07 4.08
N THR A 474 27.30 13.95 4.67
CA THR A 474 27.15 14.08 6.12
C THR A 474 26.60 12.80 6.77
N MET A 475 25.86 11.98 6.01
CA MET A 475 25.34 10.68 6.41
C MET A 475 25.96 9.55 5.58
N LEU A 476 27.14 9.06 5.99
CA LEU A 476 27.75 7.87 5.42
C LEU A 476 27.16 6.61 6.05
N LEU A 477 26.80 5.64 5.22
CA LEU A 477 26.28 4.36 5.62
C LEU A 477 27.39 3.30 5.63
N ALA A 478 27.45 2.48 6.69
CA ALA A 478 28.36 1.36 6.74
C ALA A 478 27.95 0.28 5.72
N GLN A 479 28.90 -0.23 4.95
CA GLN A 479 28.69 -1.37 4.08
C GLN A 479 28.78 -2.65 4.93
N PRO A 480 27.69 -3.39 5.17
CA PRO A 480 27.76 -4.61 5.96
C PRO A 480 28.47 -5.73 5.18
N MET A 481 29.11 -6.63 5.93
CA MET A 481 29.68 -7.84 5.35
C MET A 481 28.55 -8.83 5.01
N CYS A 482 28.42 -9.17 3.72
CA CYS A 482 27.42 -10.09 3.22
C CYS A 482 28.06 -11.42 2.84
N LYS A 483 27.56 -12.52 3.39
CA LYS A 483 28.06 -13.89 3.08
C LYS A 483 27.51 -14.43 1.75
N THR A 484 26.37 -13.89 1.28
CA THR A 484 25.72 -14.37 0.05
C THR A 484 25.49 -13.20 -0.92
N SER A 485 25.64 -13.46 -2.22
CA SER A 485 25.36 -12.45 -3.25
C SER A 485 23.91 -12.02 -3.26
N ARG A 486 22.96 -12.88 -2.88
CA ARG A 486 21.53 -12.53 -2.75
C ARG A 486 21.35 -11.45 -1.70
N PHE A 487 21.87 -11.64 -0.49
CA PHE A 487 21.74 -10.66 0.59
C PHE A 487 22.50 -9.37 0.30
N GLN A 488 23.65 -9.45 -0.38
CA GLN A 488 24.38 -8.26 -0.85
C GLN A 488 23.56 -7.40 -1.82
N ASN A 489 22.67 -8.02 -2.61
CA ASN A 489 21.79 -7.34 -3.56
C ASN A 489 20.37 -7.08 -3.03
N GLU A 490 20.14 -7.34 -1.75
CA GLU A 490 18.92 -6.94 -1.04
C GLU A 490 18.86 -5.41 -0.93
N PHE A 491 17.65 -4.86 -0.81
CA PHE A 491 17.40 -3.41 -0.85
C PHE A 491 18.30 -2.62 0.09
N PHE A 492 18.40 -3.00 1.37
CA PHE A 492 19.17 -2.25 2.38
C PHE A 492 20.70 -2.33 2.21
N GLN A 493 21.19 -3.19 1.30
CA GLN A 493 22.62 -3.41 1.07
C GLN A 493 23.09 -2.85 -0.27
N ARG A 494 22.32 -3.11 -1.35
CA ARG A 494 22.75 -2.88 -2.74
C ARG A 494 23.04 -1.41 -3.08
N CYS A 495 22.39 -0.46 -2.40
CA CYS A 495 22.49 0.96 -2.73
C CYS A 495 23.41 1.76 -1.81
N VAL A 496 24.02 1.11 -0.79
CA VAL A 496 24.92 1.81 0.16
C VAL A 496 26.08 2.50 -0.56
N GLY A 497 26.74 1.81 -1.50
CA GLY A 497 27.82 2.41 -2.30
C GLY A 497 27.37 3.60 -3.12
N ALA A 498 26.23 3.48 -3.82
CA ALA A 498 25.66 4.56 -4.62
C ALA A 498 25.23 5.75 -3.74
N TRP A 499 24.62 5.49 -2.58
CA TRP A 499 24.26 6.53 -1.60
C TRP A 499 25.50 7.30 -1.12
N ASN A 500 26.54 6.57 -0.72
CA ASN A 500 27.78 7.17 -0.20
C ASN A 500 28.57 7.96 -1.24
N SER A 501 28.28 7.81 -2.52
CA SER A 501 28.88 8.57 -3.61
C SER A 501 28.12 9.85 -3.99
N LEU A 502 26.92 10.04 -3.42
CA LEU A 502 26.13 11.23 -3.73
C LEU A 502 26.81 12.50 -3.21
N PRO A 503 26.72 13.62 -3.95
CA PRO A 503 27.18 14.92 -3.46
C PRO A 503 26.43 15.36 -2.19
N ASN A 504 27.11 16.09 -1.30
CA ASN A 504 26.52 16.58 -0.04
C ASN A 504 25.25 17.40 -0.26
N ASP A 505 25.27 18.29 -1.26
CA ASP A 505 24.12 19.14 -1.57
C ASP A 505 22.89 18.34 -2.01
N VAL A 506 23.08 17.13 -2.55
CA VAL A 506 21.99 16.20 -2.89
C VAL A 506 21.45 15.52 -1.63
N VAL A 507 22.35 14.97 -0.80
CA VAL A 507 21.97 14.25 0.45
C VAL A 507 21.29 15.21 1.43
N ASP A 508 21.78 16.44 1.57
CA ASP A 508 21.26 17.45 2.49
C ASP A 508 20.04 18.22 1.93
N SER A 509 19.33 17.64 0.95
CA SER A 509 18.14 18.25 0.37
C SER A 509 17.03 18.46 1.42
N PRO A 510 16.35 19.63 1.44
CA PRO A 510 15.35 19.95 2.47
C PRO A 510 14.02 19.18 2.31
N SER A 511 13.82 18.53 1.17
CA SER A 511 12.59 17.78 0.89
C SER A 511 12.81 16.66 -0.12
N VAL A 512 11.91 15.68 -0.12
CA VAL A 512 11.91 14.60 -1.11
C VAL A 512 11.80 15.14 -2.55
N SER A 513 11.08 16.25 -2.76
CA SER A 513 10.94 16.86 -4.08
C SER A 513 12.27 17.48 -4.55
N CYS A 514 12.96 18.18 -3.66
CA CYS A 514 14.28 18.76 -3.94
C CYS A 514 15.31 17.65 -4.20
N PHE A 515 15.34 16.61 -3.37
CA PHE A 515 16.22 15.44 -3.57
C PHE A 515 16.00 14.79 -4.94
N LYS A 516 14.77 14.55 -5.33
CA LYS A 516 14.43 13.98 -6.64
C LYS A 516 14.96 14.83 -7.79
N HIS A 517 14.77 16.15 -7.70
CA HIS A 517 15.19 17.06 -8.75
C HIS A 517 16.72 17.08 -8.90
N LYS A 518 17.45 17.18 -7.78
CA LYS A 518 18.91 17.14 -7.80
C LYS A 518 19.47 15.78 -8.25
N LEU A 519 18.81 14.68 -7.87
CA LEU A 519 19.20 13.33 -8.28
C LEU A 519 19.10 13.13 -9.81
N GLU A 520 18.30 13.92 -10.54
CA GLU A 520 18.22 13.86 -12.00
C GLU A 520 19.55 14.22 -12.68
N THR A 521 20.37 15.04 -12.06
CA THR A 521 21.66 15.53 -12.60
C THR A 521 22.87 14.72 -12.15
N VAL A 522 22.69 13.77 -11.22
CA VAL A 522 23.80 12.94 -10.71
C VAL A 522 24.14 11.84 -11.70
N ASP A 523 25.43 11.71 -12.02
CA ASP A 523 25.93 10.58 -12.80
C ASP A 523 26.03 9.32 -11.90
N LEU A 524 25.21 8.31 -12.22
CA LEU A 524 25.16 7.03 -11.53
C LEU A 524 25.74 5.89 -12.38
N SER A 525 26.40 6.17 -13.50
CA SER A 525 26.87 5.19 -14.47
C SER A 525 27.77 4.09 -13.87
N ASN A 526 28.58 4.44 -12.85
CA ASN A 526 29.46 3.51 -12.17
C ASN A 526 28.72 2.40 -11.40
N TYR A 527 27.44 2.57 -11.12
CA TYR A 527 26.58 1.65 -10.38
C TYR A 527 25.61 0.88 -11.27
N LEU A 528 25.71 1.05 -12.59
CA LEU A 528 24.87 0.37 -13.56
C LEU A 528 25.62 -0.79 -14.21
N SER A 529 24.92 -1.93 -14.30
CA SER A 529 25.44 -3.15 -14.96
C SER A 529 25.19 -3.13 -16.47
N TYR A 530 24.13 -2.43 -16.89
CA TYR A 530 23.74 -2.33 -18.29
C TYR A 530 24.75 -1.47 -19.06
N ARG A 531 25.31 -2.05 -20.15
CA ARG A 531 26.19 -1.35 -21.10
C ARG A 531 25.46 -1.17 -22.42
N PHE A 532 25.65 0.00 -23.06
CA PHE A 532 25.08 0.32 -24.36
C PHE A 532 25.76 -0.46 -25.50
#